data_40d3199c9e741c3296cb9c8984079c23
#
_entry.id   40d3199c9e741c3296cb9c8984079c23
#
_cell.length_a   1.000
_cell.length_b   1.000
_cell.length_c   1.000
_cell.angle_alpha   90.00
_cell.angle_beta   90.00
_cell.angle_gamma   90.00
#
_symmetry.space_group_name_H-M   'P 1'
#
loop_
_entity.id
_entity.type
_entity.pdbx_description
1 polymer ?
#
loop_
_entity_poly.entity_id
_entity_poly.type
_entity_poly.pdbx_seq_one_letter_code
_entity_poly.pdbx_strand_id
1 'polypeptide(L)'
;MQALIAGLLVSAAAPPAVAPVTPLFASDAPIQLTIQGPIAALVRNSERAPTTTPATLSLAGSSEAHAIRLTPRGITRLKKEICGFPPLRVEFAQPPASTSLFLGQRRLKLVTHCRSAAGFQQHLLLEYAAYRIFNLVSPISYRARLATVNYVEPNGRNATTRYGFFIEDTDDLARRNGFREAMVGDRIPSAQLEPRQSARLALFQYMIGNLDWSMRAGPLGEGCCHNSRLLAGASPLKVPVPYDFDYSGLVDAPYAVPPDKYKIGSVRKRVYQGYCRHNGEAMAAAAEFRAARPSVEAMFGQIPGMEPRTRKGALDYLARFYSDIATDASMQSLVLKSCVG
;
A
#
# COMPACT_ATOMS: atom_id res chain seq x y z
N MET A 1 -7.04 -40.61 -48.61
CA MET A 1 -6.28 -39.49 -47.97
C MET A 1 -6.99 -39.16 -46.66
N GLN A 2 -6.47 -39.66 -45.53
CA GLN A 2 -6.98 -39.34 -44.19
C GLN A 2 -6.10 -38.25 -43.60
N ALA A 3 -6.68 -37.08 -43.30
CA ALA A 3 -6.01 -36.00 -42.66
C ALA A 3 -6.00 -36.22 -41.13
N LEU A 4 -4.83 -36.40 -40.55
CA LEU A 4 -4.60 -36.42 -39.10
C LEU A 4 -4.67 -34.97 -38.56
N ILE A 5 -5.69 -34.66 -37.77
CA ILE A 5 -5.77 -33.43 -37.02
C ILE A 5 -5.01 -33.65 -35.71
N ALA A 6 -3.81 -33.06 -35.61
CA ALA A 6 -3.04 -33.03 -34.36
C ALA A 6 -3.64 -31.95 -33.46
N GLY A 7 -4.37 -32.36 -32.43
CA GLY A 7 -4.85 -31.44 -31.38
C GLY A 7 -3.68 -30.98 -30.49
N LEU A 8 -3.37 -29.68 -30.50
CA LEU A 8 -2.47 -29.07 -29.53
C LEU A 8 -3.14 -29.10 -28.16
N LEU A 9 -2.66 -29.95 -27.26
CA LEU A 9 -2.97 -29.90 -25.84
C LEU A 9 -2.25 -28.70 -25.23
N VAL A 10 -2.97 -27.60 -24.99
CA VAL A 10 -2.49 -26.50 -24.19
C VAL A 10 -2.45 -26.97 -22.72
N SER A 11 -1.27 -27.30 -22.22
CA SER A 11 -1.06 -27.64 -20.83
C SER A 11 -1.33 -26.41 -19.97
N ALA A 12 -2.42 -26.42 -19.20
CA ALA A 12 -2.68 -25.41 -18.19
C ALA A 12 -1.60 -25.52 -17.10
N ALA A 13 -0.78 -24.49 -16.94
CA ALA A 13 0.20 -24.44 -15.86
C ALA A 13 -0.51 -24.55 -14.51
N ALA A 14 -0.01 -25.45 -13.64
CA ALA A 14 -0.52 -25.59 -12.28
C ALA A 14 -0.48 -24.25 -11.53
N PRO A 15 -1.48 -23.95 -10.68
CA PRO A 15 -1.46 -22.75 -9.88
C PRO A 15 -0.19 -22.72 -8.98
N PRO A 16 0.42 -21.55 -8.76
CA PRO A 16 1.59 -21.46 -7.90
C PRO A 16 1.25 -21.91 -6.49
N ALA A 17 2.16 -22.65 -5.85
CA ALA A 17 2.00 -23.09 -4.47
C ALA A 17 1.88 -21.86 -3.54
N VAL A 18 0.94 -21.93 -2.58
CA VAL A 18 0.75 -20.88 -1.56
C VAL A 18 1.95 -20.88 -0.62
N ALA A 19 2.70 -19.78 -0.57
CA ALA A 19 3.83 -19.61 0.33
C ALA A 19 3.39 -19.07 1.70
N PRO A 20 4.10 -19.38 2.78
CA PRO A 20 3.84 -18.75 4.08
C PRO A 20 4.14 -17.25 4.03
N VAL A 21 3.53 -16.51 4.96
CA VAL A 21 3.89 -15.10 5.19
C VAL A 21 5.33 -15.01 5.69
N THR A 22 6.11 -14.08 5.16
CA THR A 22 7.48 -13.87 5.62
C THR A 22 7.51 -13.37 7.07
N PRO A 23 8.55 -13.69 7.89
CA PRO A 23 8.59 -13.35 9.32
C PRO A 23 8.36 -11.86 9.59
N LEU A 24 8.89 -10.97 8.77
CA LEU A 24 8.69 -9.51 8.91
C LEU A 24 7.20 -9.12 8.92
N PHE A 25 6.38 -9.79 8.13
CA PHE A 25 4.96 -9.46 7.97
C PHE A 25 4.01 -10.46 8.68
N ALA A 26 4.56 -11.40 9.45
CA ALA A 26 3.76 -12.38 10.20
C ALA A 26 3.14 -11.81 11.48
N SER A 27 3.58 -10.64 11.93
CA SER A 27 3.08 -9.94 13.12
C SER A 27 2.84 -8.47 12.84
N ASP A 28 1.92 -7.87 13.57
CA ASP A 28 1.60 -6.45 13.53
C ASP A 28 2.33 -5.62 14.58
N ALA A 29 3.01 -6.28 15.53
CA ALA A 29 3.75 -5.62 16.61
C ALA A 29 4.86 -4.72 16.02
N PRO A 30 4.97 -3.44 16.40
CA PRO A 30 5.99 -2.55 15.88
C PRO A 30 7.40 -3.07 16.15
N ILE A 31 8.33 -2.76 15.24
CA ILE A 31 9.75 -3.08 15.42
C ILE A 31 10.56 -1.81 15.65
N GLN A 32 11.71 -1.98 16.31
CA GLN A 32 12.67 -0.91 16.50
C GLN A 32 13.96 -1.28 15.78
N LEU A 33 14.48 -0.37 14.96
CA LEU A 33 15.67 -0.61 14.18
C LEU A 33 16.53 0.65 14.06
N THR A 34 17.80 0.43 13.78
CA THR A 34 18.77 1.49 13.45
C THR A 34 19.21 1.33 12.00
N ILE A 35 19.20 2.43 11.26
CA ILE A 35 19.82 2.52 9.94
C ILE A 35 21.01 3.47 10.07
N GLN A 36 22.23 2.92 9.96
CA GLN A 36 23.47 3.68 10.04
C GLN A 36 24.11 3.79 8.66
N GLY A 37 24.33 5.01 8.22
CA GLY A 37 24.90 5.31 6.91
C GLY A 37 24.97 6.82 6.66
N PRO A 38 25.47 7.29 5.51
CA PRO A 38 25.58 8.71 5.18
C PRO A 38 24.20 9.31 4.84
N ILE A 39 23.32 9.35 5.85
CA ILE A 39 21.91 9.72 5.74
C ILE A 39 21.75 11.16 5.25
N ALA A 40 22.52 12.10 5.80
CA ALA A 40 22.45 13.50 5.38
C ALA A 40 22.84 13.69 3.90
N ALA A 41 23.83 12.95 3.42
CA ALA A 41 24.24 12.97 2.00
C ALA A 41 23.16 12.35 1.10
N LEU A 42 22.58 11.20 1.50
CA LEU A 42 21.49 10.55 0.78
C LEU A 42 20.29 11.49 0.63
N VAL A 43 19.84 12.11 1.72
CA VAL A 43 18.71 13.06 1.72
C VAL A 43 19.03 14.30 0.88
N ARG A 44 20.23 14.88 1.01
CA ARG A 44 20.62 16.07 0.25
C ARG A 44 20.62 15.84 -1.27
N ASN A 45 20.94 14.63 -1.71
CA ASN A 45 21.07 14.27 -3.13
C ASN A 45 19.83 13.56 -3.71
N SER A 46 18.74 13.42 -2.94
CA SER A 46 17.57 12.59 -3.30
C SER A 46 16.85 13.00 -4.58
N GLU A 47 16.83 14.29 -4.94
CA GLU A 47 16.18 14.79 -6.18
C GLU A 47 17.03 14.60 -7.42
N ARG A 48 18.33 14.53 -7.25
CA ARG A 48 19.26 14.29 -8.35
C ARG A 48 19.13 12.83 -8.76
N ALA A 49 19.71 12.25 -9.68
CA ALA A 49 19.57 10.81 -10.00
C ALA A 49 19.63 9.99 -8.69
N PRO A 50 18.64 9.11 -8.40
CA PRO A 50 18.60 8.36 -7.15
C PRO A 50 19.85 7.48 -7.04
N THR A 51 20.82 7.91 -6.25
CA THR A 51 22.06 7.17 -6.02
C THR A 51 21.85 6.17 -4.89
N THR A 52 22.33 4.96 -5.11
CA THR A 52 22.33 3.90 -4.12
C THR A 52 23.43 4.15 -3.09
N THR A 53 23.09 4.19 -1.83
CA THR A 53 23.99 4.51 -0.71
C THR A 53 24.15 3.29 0.21
N PRO A 54 25.37 2.83 0.52
CA PRO A 54 25.60 1.74 1.47
C PRO A 54 25.24 2.17 2.90
N ALA A 55 24.65 1.26 3.66
CA ALA A 55 24.27 1.45 5.06
C ALA A 55 24.22 0.10 5.79
N THR A 56 24.05 0.15 7.10
CA THR A 56 23.78 -1.01 7.96
C THR A 56 22.40 -0.86 8.58
N LEU A 57 21.62 -1.94 8.55
CA LEU A 57 20.35 -2.07 9.27
C LEU A 57 20.56 -3.02 10.45
N SER A 58 20.24 -2.57 11.67
CA SER A 58 20.31 -3.38 12.88
C SER A 58 18.95 -3.40 13.58
N LEU A 59 18.56 -4.58 14.10
CA LEU A 59 17.32 -4.76 14.86
C LEU A 59 17.60 -4.55 16.36
N ALA A 60 16.83 -3.70 17.02
CA ALA A 60 16.99 -3.42 18.44
C ALA A 60 16.71 -4.69 19.29
N GLY A 61 17.50 -4.90 20.34
CA GLY A 61 17.37 -6.07 21.22
C GLY A 61 17.88 -7.38 20.59
N SER A 62 18.57 -7.32 19.46
CA SER A 62 19.15 -8.45 18.74
C SER A 62 20.57 -8.13 18.29
N SER A 63 21.37 -9.16 18.08
CA SER A 63 22.67 -9.04 17.39
C SER A 63 22.51 -9.00 15.86
N GLU A 64 21.29 -9.00 15.36
CA GLU A 64 20.98 -9.01 13.94
C GLU A 64 21.37 -7.68 13.27
N ALA A 65 22.28 -7.74 12.32
CA ALA A 65 22.76 -6.62 11.53
C ALA A 65 22.96 -7.03 10.07
N HIS A 66 22.51 -6.19 9.14
CA HIS A 66 22.56 -6.44 7.71
C HIS A 66 23.25 -5.30 6.98
N ALA A 67 24.19 -5.63 6.10
CA ALA A 67 24.65 -4.68 5.10
C ALA A 67 23.53 -4.46 4.08
N ILE A 68 23.13 -3.20 3.90
CA ILE A 68 22.05 -2.81 3.00
C ILE A 68 22.49 -1.71 2.05
N ARG A 69 21.68 -1.50 1.02
CA ARG A 69 21.74 -0.34 0.15
C ARG A 69 20.45 0.42 0.23
N LEU A 70 20.56 1.74 0.36
CA LEU A 70 19.43 2.67 0.42
C LEU A 70 19.34 3.44 -0.89
N THR A 71 18.14 3.52 -1.46
CA THR A 71 17.87 4.32 -2.66
C THR A 71 16.61 5.15 -2.39
N PRO A 72 16.66 6.50 -2.51
CA PRO A 72 15.45 7.32 -2.50
C PRO A 72 14.49 6.88 -3.59
N ARG A 73 13.17 6.87 -3.29
CA ARG A 73 12.14 6.41 -4.20
C ARG A 73 10.90 7.30 -4.19
N GLY A 74 10.04 7.10 -5.19
CA GLY A 74 8.83 7.87 -5.42
C GLY A 74 9.01 8.88 -6.54
N ILE A 75 7.98 9.68 -6.78
CA ILE A 75 7.97 10.78 -7.76
C ILE A 75 7.75 12.09 -7.01
N THR A 76 6.56 12.29 -6.46
CA THR A 76 6.18 13.52 -5.75
C THR A 76 7.02 13.70 -4.48
N ARG A 77 7.16 12.65 -3.65
CA ARG A 77 7.92 12.70 -2.39
C ARG A 77 9.46 12.73 -2.56
N LEU A 78 9.99 12.67 -3.79
CA LEU A 78 11.41 12.98 -4.06
C LEU A 78 11.68 14.48 -4.10
N LYS A 79 10.67 15.29 -4.40
CA LYS A 79 10.81 16.75 -4.47
C LYS A 79 10.99 17.32 -3.06
N LYS A 80 12.05 18.11 -2.85
CA LYS A 80 12.41 18.64 -1.52
C LYS A 80 11.39 19.62 -0.95
N GLU A 81 10.70 20.35 -1.81
CA GLU A 81 9.59 21.21 -1.41
C GLU A 81 8.41 20.40 -0.83
N ILE A 82 8.31 19.12 -1.18
CA ILE A 82 7.30 18.18 -0.65
C ILE A 82 7.83 17.44 0.57
N CYS A 83 8.96 16.73 0.43
CA CYS A 83 9.55 15.93 1.51
C CYS A 83 11.04 16.23 1.68
N GLY A 84 11.42 16.73 2.85
CA GLY A 84 12.82 16.87 3.23
C GLY A 84 13.50 15.53 3.51
N PHE A 85 12.74 14.46 3.72
CA PHE A 85 13.24 13.07 3.88
C PHE A 85 12.39 12.12 3.03
N PRO A 86 12.90 11.67 1.88
CA PRO A 86 12.12 10.89 0.92
C PRO A 86 11.88 9.45 1.40
N PRO A 87 10.84 8.76 0.89
CA PRO A 87 10.72 7.31 1.04
C PRO A 87 11.94 6.58 0.48
N LEU A 88 12.25 5.43 1.06
CA LEU A 88 13.45 4.66 0.73
C LEU A 88 13.11 3.28 0.19
N ARG A 89 13.95 2.80 -0.75
CA ARG A 89 14.13 1.39 -1.02
C ARG A 89 15.29 0.90 -0.19
N VAL A 90 15.06 -0.19 0.53
CA VAL A 90 16.07 -0.91 1.31
C VAL A 90 16.37 -2.23 0.58
N GLU A 91 17.58 -2.43 0.13
CA GLU A 91 18.02 -3.66 -0.54
C GLU A 91 19.08 -4.35 0.29
N PHE A 92 18.89 -5.63 0.59
CA PHE A 92 19.86 -6.42 1.34
C PHE A 92 21.05 -6.79 0.43
N ALA A 93 22.25 -6.54 0.90
CA ALA A 93 23.48 -6.87 0.14
C ALA A 93 23.69 -8.38 0.02
N GLN A 94 23.24 -9.13 1.04
CA GLN A 94 23.22 -10.60 1.08
C GLN A 94 21.86 -11.09 1.56
N PRO A 95 21.39 -12.26 1.16
CA PRO A 95 20.17 -12.84 1.68
C PRO A 95 20.22 -12.95 3.20
N PRO A 96 19.20 -12.46 3.94
CA PRO A 96 19.12 -12.63 5.40
C PRO A 96 19.11 -14.11 5.80
N ALA A 97 19.72 -14.43 6.94
CA ALA A 97 19.80 -15.78 7.48
C ALA A 97 18.41 -16.38 7.78
N SER A 98 18.33 -17.71 7.90
CA SER A 98 17.08 -18.43 8.17
C SER A 98 16.40 -18.07 9.50
N THR A 99 17.18 -17.57 10.47
CA THR A 99 16.71 -17.12 11.79
C THR A 99 16.36 -15.62 11.81
N SER A 100 16.60 -14.90 10.71
CA SER A 100 16.38 -13.45 10.61
C SER A 100 14.91 -13.09 10.56
N LEU A 101 14.55 -11.98 11.23
CA LEU A 101 13.24 -11.33 11.01
C LEU A 101 13.03 -10.97 9.53
N PHE A 102 14.11 -10.68 8.80
CA PHE A 102 14.08 -10.30 7.38
C PHE A 102 14.25 -11.49 6.42
N LEU A 103 14.13 -12.73 6.90
CA LEU A 103 14.19 -13.91 6.05
C LEU A 103 13.25 -13.77 4.83
N GLY A 104 13.78 -14.07 3.65
CA GLY A 104 13.05 -14.00 2.39
C GLY A 104 13.00 -12.59 1.77
N GLN A 105 13.42 -11.56 2.50
CA GLN A 105 13.41 -10.21 1.97
C GLN A 105 14.68 -9.93 1.14
N ARG A 106 14.50 -9.51 -0.11
CA ARG A 106 15.59 -9.04 -0.97
C ARG A 106 15.60 -7.51 -1.03
N ARG A 107 14.43 -6.92 -1.10
CA ARG A 107 14.19 -5.47 -1.15
C ARG A 107 12.91 -5.13 -0.41
N LEU A 108 12.87 -3.98 0.22
CA LEU A 108 11.72 -3.48 0.96
C LEU A 108 11.46 -2.01 0.60
N LYS A 109 10.20 -1.64 0.59
CA LYS A 109 9.78 -0.24 0.53
C LYS A 109 9.62 0.25 1.96
N LEU A 110 10.40 1.28 2.35
CA LEU A 110 10.26 1.97 3.64
C LEU A 110 9.60 3.32 3.41
N VAL A 111 8.39 3.48 3.91
CA VAL A 111 7.72 4.77 3.99
C VAL A 111 8.31 5.53 5.16
N THR A 112 8.69 6.79 4.94
CA THR A 112 9.41 7.63 5.91
C THR A 112 8.56 8.83 6.33
N HIS A 113 9.02 9.54 7.35
CA HIS A 113 8.33 10.67 7.97
C HIS A 113 8.18 11.95 7.12
N CYS A 114 8.72 11.98 5.90
CA CYS A 114 8.65 13.07 4.93
C CYS A 114 9.27 14.40 5.42
N ARG A 115 8.80 14.96 6.52
CA ARG A 115 9.34 16.20 7.15
C ARG A 115 9.61 16.01 8.64
N SER A 116 10.49 16.83 9.18
CA SER A 116 10.91 16.76 10.58
C SER A 116 9.82 17.19 11.58
N ALA A 117 8.86 18.02 11.15
CA ALA A 117 7.78 18.48 12.02
C ALA A 117 6.93 17.31 12.52
N ALA A 118 6.60 17.30 13.83
CA ALA A 118 5.92 16.19 14.50
C ALA A 118 4.60 15.79 13.81
N GLY A 119 3.82 16.75 13.32
CA GLY A 119 2.57 16.51 12.62
C GLY A 119 2.70 15.64 11.37
N PHE A 120 3.88 15.65 10.70
CA PHE A 120 4.10 14.76 9.53
C PHE A 120 4.19 13.29 9.91
N GLN A 121 4.57 12.94 11.13
CA GLN A 121 4.51 11.57 11.61
C GLN A 121 3.06 11.08 11.76
N GLN A 122 2.12 11.98 12.05
CA GLN A 122 0.70 11.63 12.12
C GLN A 122 0.15 11.26 10.74
N HIS A 123 0.53 11.94 9.67
CA HIS A 123 0.17 11.56 8.29
C HIS A 123 0.73 10.18 7.92
N LEU A 124 1.98 9.87 8.30
CA LEU A 124 2.57 8.55 8.11
C LEU A 124 1.78 7.47 8.85
N LEU A 125 1.38 7.71 10.10
CA LEU A 125 0.60 6.75 10.88
C LEU A 125 -0.82 6.56 10.31
N LEU A 126 -1.40 7.59 9.70
CA LEU A 126 -2.68 7.49 8.97
C LEU A 126 -2.53 6.72 7.65
N GLU A 127 -1.43 6.89 6.91
CA GLU A 127 -1.13 6.06 5.73
C GLU A 127 -0.94 4.59 6.13
N TYR A 128 -0.21 4.32 7.22
CA TYR A 128 -0.10 2.97 7.79
C TYR A 128 -1.47 2.40 8.18
N ALA A 129 -2.34 3.20 8.84
CA ALA A 129 -3.70 2.80 9.18
C ALA A 129 -4.51 2.41 7.94
N ALA A 130 -4.36 3.09 6.81
CA ALA A 130 -5.04 2.73 5.57
C ALA A 130 -4.67 1.32 5.08
N TYR A 131 -3.38 0.93 5.15
CA TYR A 131 -2.97 -0.46 4.87
C TYR A 131 -3.64 -1.45 5.83
N ARG A 132 -3.66 -1.12 7.13
CA ARG A 132 -4.26 -1.97 8.16
C ARG A 132 -5.77 -2.12 7.98
N ILE A 133 -6.50 -1.05 7.62
CA ILE A 133 -7.93 -1.12 7.28
C ILE A 133 -8.14 -2.12 6.14
N PHE A 134 -7.35 -2.04 5.07
CA PHE A 134 -7.54 -2.93 3.93
C PHE A 134 -7.20 -4.39 4.27
N ASN A 135 -6.24 -4.63 5.19
CA ASN A 135 -5.97 -5.98 5.70
C ASN A 135 -7.18 -6.59 6.45
N LEU A 136 -8.01 -5.78 7.12
CA LEU A 136 -9.20 -6.24 7.85
C LEU A 136 -10.36 -6.63 6.92
N VAL A 137 -10.40 -6.08 5.69
CA VAL A 137 -11.50 -6.31 4.74
C VAL A 137 -11.10 -7.16 3.54
N SER A 138 -9.82 -7.39 3.32
CA SER A 138 -9.34 -8.23 2.21
C SER A 138 -8.08 -9.02 2.58
N PRO A 139 -8.07 -10.35 2.41
CA PRO A 139 -6.84 -11.15 2.56
C PRO A 139 -5.83 -10.86 1.44
N ILE A 140 -6.31 -10.41 0.26
CA ILE A 140 -5.47 -10.04 -0.88
C ILE A 140 -5.15 -8.54 -0.76
N SER A 141 -4.24 -8.22 0.13
CA SER A 141 -3.85 -6.85 0.49
C SER A 141 -2.39 -6.82 0.91
N TYR A 142 -1.67 -5.74 0.62
CA TYR A 142 -0.30 -5.58 1.11
C TYR A 142 -0.28 -5.53 2.64
N ARG A 143 0.57 -6.31 3.25
CA ARG A 143 0.88 -6.17 4.67
C ARG A 143 1.84 -5.01 4.87
N ALA A 144 1.70 -4.34 6.01
CA ALA A 144 2.58 -3.26 6.42
C ALA A 144 3.11 -3.54 7.84
N ARG A 145 4.40 -3.25 8.09
CA ARG A 145 5.00 -3.40 9.42
C ARG A 145 5.49 -2.05 9.92
N LEU A 146 4.88 -1.53 10.98
CA LEU A 146 5.30 -0.29 11.62
C LEU A 146 6.68 -0.46 12.24
N ALA A 147 7.51 0.56 12.11
CA ALA A 147 8.85 0.61 12.67
C ALA A 147 9.14 1.95 13.33
N THR A 148 9.88 1.94 14.43
CA THR A 148 10.61 3.10 14.93
C THR A 148 12.04 2.99 14.40
N VAL A 149 12.43 3.93 13.55
CA VAL A 149 13.71 3.92 12.85
C VAL A 149 14.62 4.99 13.43
N ASN A 150 15.77 4.57 13.95
CA ASN A 150 16.84 5.46 14.38
C ASN A 150 17.83 5.62 13.21
N TYR A 151 17.84 6.79 12.59
CA TYR A 151 18.77 7.13 11.51
C TYR A 151 20.04 7.74 12.11
N VAL A 152 21.20 7.16 11.81
CA VAL A 152 22.50 7.52 12.43
C VAL A 152 23.55 7.72 11.34
N GLU A 153 24.34 8.81 11.44
CA GLU A 153 25.48 9.00 10.54
C GLU A 153 26.59 7.95 10.81
N PRO A 154 27.52 7.71 9.86
CA PRO A 154 28.57 6.70 10.01
C PRO A 154 29.45 6.87 11.25
N ASN A 155 29.63 8.12 11.70
CA ASN A 155 30.40 8.45 12.90
C ASN A 155 29.61 8.33 14.22
N GLY A 156 28.38 7.80 14.18
CA GLY A 156 27.50 7.65 15.33
C GLY A 156 26.81 8.95 15.80
N ARG A 157 27.01 10.07 15.08
CA ARG A 157 26.40 11.37 15.42
C ARG A 157 25.10 11.63 14.67
N ASN A 158 24.42 12.73 15.03
CA ASN A 158 23.20 13.20 14.35
C ASN A 158 22.08 12.15 14.28
N ALA A 159 21.89 11.41 15.37
CA ALA A 159 20.84 10.41 15.46
C ALA A 159 19.45 11.08 15.44
N THR A 160 18.56 10.54 14.60
CA THR A 160 17.17 11.02 14.51
C THR A 160 16.23 9.82 14.50
N THR A 161 15.38 9.72 15.53
CA THR A 161 14.39 8.65 15.64
C THR A 161 13.04 9.11 15.10
N ARG A 162 12.46 8.33 14.19
CA ARG A 162 11.16 8.60 13.53
C ARG A 162 10.39 7.32 13.31
N TYR A 163 9.07 7.46 13.22
CA TYR A 163 8.24 6.38 12.68
C TYR A 163 8.48 6.21 11.19
N GLY A 164 8.39 4.96 10.75
CA GLY A 164 8.35 4.53 9.37
C GLY A 164 7.57 3.23 9.30
N PHE A 165 7.26 2.75 8.11
CA PHE A 165 6.72 1.39 7.96
C PHE A 165 7.22 0.73 6.69
N PHE A 166 7.45 -0.58 6.77
CA PHE A 166 7.72 -1.41 5.61
C PHE A 166 6.43 -1.86 4.95
N ILE A 167 6.47 -1.95 3.62
CA ILE A 167 5.40 -2.51 2.79
C ILE A 167 5.90 -3.82 2.20
N GLU A 168 5.06 -4.84 2.24
CA GLU A 168 5.27 -6.15 1.63
C GLU A 168 5.59 -6.01 0.13
N ASP A 169 6.51 -6.83 -0.39
CA ASP A 169 6.77 -6.86 -1.83
C ASP A 169 5.61 -7.52 -2.59
N THR A 170 5.38 -7.10 -3.84
CA THR A 170 4.29 -7.62 -4.66
C THR A 170 4.40 -9.12 -4.91
N ASP A 171 5.63 -9.63 -5.07
CA ASP A 171 5.86 -11.06 -5.29
C ASP A 171 5.53 -11.88 -4.04
N ASP A 172 5.81 -11.36 -2.82
CA ASP A 172 5.47 -12.03 -1.56
C ASP A 172 3.95 -12.07 -1.36
N LEU A 173 3.27 -10.93 -1.58
CA LEU A 173 1.82 -10.86 -1.56
C LEU A 173 1.20 -11.82 -2.56
N ALA A 174 1.70 -11.86 -3.79
CA ALA A 174 1.20 -12.75 -4.84
C ALA A 174 1.38 -14.21 -4.44
N ARG A 175 2.60 -14.63 -4.06
CA ARG A 175 2.91 -16.02 -3.69
C ARG A 175 2.08 -16.53 -2.53
N ARG A 176 1.90 -15.74 -1.46
CA ARG A 176 1.12 -16.17 -0.28
C ARG A 176 -0.38 -16.30 -0.53
N ASN A 177 -0.88 -15.77 -1.66
CA ASN A 177 -2.27 -15.89 -2.08
C ASN A 177 -2.44 -16.81 -3.30
N GLY A 178 -1.40 -17.52 -3.76
CA GLY A 178 -1.47 -18.40 -4.92
C GLY A 178 -1.56 -17.67 -6.26
N PHE A 179 -1.00 -16.46 -6.33
CA PHE A 179 -0.95 -15.62 -7.53
C PHE A 179 0.48 -15.34 -7.96
N ARG A 180 0.61 -14.67 -9.10
CA ARG A 180 1.80 -13.96 -9.57
C ARG A 180 1.41 -12.54 -9.99
N GLU A 181 2.34 -11.63 -10.08
CA GLU A 181 2.08 -10.32 -10.67
C GLU A 181 1.69 -10.49 -12.14
N ALA A 182 0.64 -9.77 -12.57
CA ALA A 182 0.15 -9.84 -13.94
C ALA A 182 0.94 -8.88 -14.82
N MET A 183 1.55 -9.37 -15.87
CA MET A 183 2.14 -8.54 -16.92
C MET A 183 1.04 -8.14 -17.90
N VAL A 184 0.70 -6.87 -17.92
CA VAL A 184 -0.33 -6.27 -18.79
C VAL A 184 0.19 -4.96 -19.38
N GLY A 185 -0.37 -4.53 -20.50
CA GLY A 185 -0.05 -3.23 -21.08
C GLY A 185 -0.56 -2.06 -20.22
N ASP A 186 -0.49 -0.84 -20.74
CA ASP A 186 -0.83 0.39 -20.00
C ASP A 186 -2.31 0.47 -19.59
N ARG A 187 -3.18 -0.32 -20.23
CA ARG A 187 -4.62 -0.32 -19.97
C ARG A 187 -5.24 -1.69 -20.17
N ILE A 188 -6.24 -2.04 -19.32
CA ILE A 188 -7.09 -3.21 -19.48
C ILE A 188 -8.58 -2.83 -19.42
N PRO A 189 -9.48 -3.61 -20.06
CA PRO A 189 -10.94 -3.47 -19.89
C PRO A 189 -11.38 -3.82 -18.46
N SER A 190 -12.42 -3.13 -17.93
CA SER A 190 -13.00 -3.47 -16.62
C SER A 190 -13.56 -4.91 -16.56
N ALA A 191 -13.94 -5.48 -17.73
CA ALA A 191 -14.39 -6.86 -17.85
C ALA A 191 -13.31 -7.91 -17.49
N GLN A 192 -12.03 -7.54 -17.51
CA GLN A 192 -10.92 -8.42 -17.15
C GLN A 192 -10.57 -8.36 -15.64
N LEU A 193 -11.23 -7.50 -14.87
CA LEU A 193 -11.03 -7.43 -13.43
C LEU A 193 -11.88 -8.48 -12.71
N GLU A 194 -11.31 -9.08 -11.63
CA GLU A 194 -12.07 -9.93 -10.72
C GLU A 194 -13.11 -9.07 -9.99
N PRO A 195 -14.43 -9.37 -10.12
CA PRO A 195 -15.48 -8.43 -9.71
C PRO A 195 -15.50 -8.12 -8.22
N ARG A 196 -15.36 -9.16 -7.36
CA ARG A 196 -15.44 -8.99 -5.89
C ARG A 196 -14.30 -8.15 -5.35
N GLN A 197 -13.06 -8.42 -5.77
CA GLN A 197 -11.90 -7.65 -5.31
C GLN A 197 -11.89 -6.24 -5.91
N SER A 198 -12.33 -6.10 -7.17
CA SER A 198 -12.51 -4.78 -7.81
C SER A 198 -13.51 -3.91 -7.05
N ALA A 199 -14.67 -4.46 -6.68
CA ALA A 199 -15.67 -3.75 -5.90
C ALA A 199 -15.18 -3.41 -4.49
N ARG A 200 -14.53 -4.35 -3.81
CA ARG A 200 -13.93 -4.17 -2.48
C ARG A 200 -12.86 -3.07 -2.47
N LEU A 201 -11.96 -3.08 -3.48
CA LEU A 201 -10.97 -2.05 -3.65
C LEU A 201 -11.62 -0.67 -3.86
N ALA A 202 -12.59 -0.57 -4.77
CA ALA A 202 -13.26 0.70 -5.05
C ALA A 202 -13.99 1.25 -3.81
N LEU A 203 -14.64 0.39 -3.03
CA LEU A 203 -15.32 0.79 -1.80
C LEU A 203 -14.31 1.21 -0.71
N PHE A 204 -13.16 0.52 -0.61
CA PHE A 204 -12.08 0.92 0.28
C PHE A 204 -11.50 2.30 -0.12
N GLN A 205 -11.24 2.54 -1.38
CA GLN A 205 -10.75 3.84 -1.86
C GLN A 205 -11.77 4.96 -1.58
N TYR A 206 -13.07 4.68 -1.72
CA TYR A 206 -14.12 5.59 -1.30
C TYR A 206 -14.11 5.82 0.22
N MET A 207 -13.92 4.76 1.03
CA MET A 207 -13.83 4.85 2.49
C MET A 207 -12.75 5.80 2.95
N ILE A 208 -11.55 5.68 2.39
CA ILE A 208 -10.41 6.54 2.75
C ILE A 208 -10.37 7.86 1.96
N GLY A 209 -11.28 8.05 0.99
CA GLY A 209 -11.34 9.24 0.15
C GLY A 209 -10.12 9.40 -0.75
N ASN A 210 -9.60 8.29 -1.28
CA ASN A 210 -8.50 8.34 -2.24
C ASN A 210 -9.03 8.41 -3.67
N LEU A 211 -8.50 9.36 -4.45
CA LEU A 211 -8.86 9.58 -5.86
C LEU A 211 -7.65 9.42 -6.78
N ASP A 212 -6.46 9.18 -6.21
CA ASP A 212 -5.19 9.03 -6.91
C ASP A 212 -4.89 7.56 -7.20
N TRP A 213 -5.81 6.90 -7.92
CA TRP A 213 -5.65 5.49 -8.26
C TRP A 213 -6.41 5.10 -9.54
N SER A 214 -5.99 3.98 -10.13
CA SER A 214 -6.71 3.30 -11.19
C SER A 214 -6.34 1.81 -11.20
N MET A 215 -7.32 0.92 -11.28
CA MET A 215 -7.08 -0.52 -11.49
C MET A 215 -7.13 -0.95 -12.97
N ARG A 216 -7.21 0.01 -13.90
CA ARG A 216 -7.31 -0.24 -15.34
C ARG A 216 -6.25 0.43 -16.18
N ALA A 217 -5.64 1.50 -15.68
CA ALA A 217 -4.70 2.29 -16.46
C ALA A 217 -3.56 2.79 -15.57
N GLY A 218 -2.38 2.82 -16.11
CA GLY A 218 -1.19 3.49 -15.60
C GLY A 218 -0.81 4.70 -16.46
N PRO A 219 0.26 5.41 -16.10
CA PRO A 219 0.91 6.37 -16.97
C PRO A 219 1.35 5.71 -18.28
N LEU A 220 1.35 6.46 -19.37
CA LEU A 220 1.70 5.93 -20.69
C LEU A 220 3.15 5.40 -20.69
N GLY A 221 3.32 4.16 -21.10
CA GLY A 221 4.63 3.49 -21.16
C GLY A 221 5.13 2.91 -19.83
N GLU A 222 4.39 3.06 -18.73
CA GLU A 222 4.78 2.53 -17.42
C GLU A 222 4.05 1.23 -17.03
N GLY A 223 3.12 0.78 -17.87
CA GLY A 223 2.24 -0.37 -17.62
C GLY A 223 1.06 -0.03 -16.69
N CYS A 224 0.10 -0.92 -16.60
CA CYS A 224 -0.99 -0.83 -15.65
C CYS A 224 -0.51 -1.23 -14.24
N CYS A 225 -0.92 -0.58 -13.16
CA CYS A 225 -1.93 0.45 -13.04
C CYS A 225 -1.44 1.54 -12.09
N HIS A 226 -2.17 2.65 -11.97
CA HIS A 226 -1.79 3.73 -11.06
C HIS A 226 -2.17 3.40 -9.61
N ASN A 227 -1.21 3.39 -8.69
CA ASN A 227 -1.38 3.06 -7.27
C ASN A 227 -2.17 1.77 -7.02
N SER A 228 -2.03 0.82 -7.96
CA SER A 228 -2.66 -0.50 -7.94
C SER A 228 -1.78 -1.50 -8.68
N ARG A 229 -1.74 -2.76 -8.21
CA ARG A 229 -1.13 -3.88 -8.94
C ARG A 229 -2.19 -4.88 -9.31
N LEU A 230 -1.95 -5.58 -10.39
CA LEU A 230 -2.83 -6.66 -10.84
C LEU A 230 -2.15 -7.99 -10.60
N LEU A 231 -2.87 -8.95 -10.03
CA LEU A 231 -2.41 -10.32 -9.86
C LEU A 231 -3.12 -11.24 -10.83
N ALA A 232 -2.42 -12.29 -11.28
CA ALA A 232 -2.92 -13.35 -12.14
C ALA A 232 -2.81 -14.70 -11.42
N GLY A 233 -3.90 -15.46 -11.44
CA GLY A 233 -3.99 -16.84 -10.94
C GLY A 233 -4.47 -17.79 -12.01
N ALA A 234 -5.17 -18.85 -11.60
CA ALA A 234 -5.78 -19.83 -12.52
C ALA A 234 -6.92 -19.23 -13.35
N SER A 235 -7.65 -18.24 -12.81
CA SER A 235 -8.69 -17.50 -13.54
C SER A 235 -8.06 -16.56 -14.56
N PRO A 236 -8.70 -16.32 -15.73
CA PRO A 236 -8.25 -15.29 -16.67
C PRO A 236 -8.41 -13.86 -16.12
N LEU A 237 -9.25 -13.67 -15.10
CA LEU A 237 -9.50 -12.37 -14.49
C LEU A 237 -8.30 -11.92 -13.66
N LYS A 238 -8.08 -10.60 -13.61
CA LYS A 238 -7.01 -9.95 -12.87
C LYS A 238 -7.53 -9.45 -11.53
N VAL A 239 -6.80 -9.76 -10.47
CA VAL A 239 -7.14 -9.39 -9.09
C VAL A 239 -6.42 -8.09 -8.75
N PRO A 240 -7.13 -6.96 -8.60
CA PRO A 240 -6.49 -5.67 -8.30
C PRO A 240 -6.18 -5.54 -6.80
N VAL A 241 -4.99 -4.97 -6.49
CA VAL A 241 -4.54 -4.73 -5.12
C VAL A 241 -4.02 -3.29 -5.01
N PRO A 242 -4.60 -2.45 -4.14
CA PRO A 242 -4.22 -1.06 -3.99
C PRO A 242 -2.98 -0.88 -3.12
N TYR A 243 -2.24 0.20 -3.35
CA TYR A 243 -1.14 0.69 -2.51
C TYR A 243 -1.00 2.21 -2.68
N ASP A 244 -0.15 2.86 -1.86
CA ASP A 244 0.17 4.29 -1.90
C ASP A 244 -1.05 5.17 -1.57
N PHE A 245 -1.31 5.35 -0.26
CA PHE A 245 -2.54 6.00 0.22
C PHE A 245 -2.32 7.42 0.76
N ASP A 246 -1.14 7.99 0.59
CA ASP A 246 -0.76 9.30 1.14
C ASP A 246 -1.58 10.47 0.57
N TYR A 247 -2.15 10.32 -0.65
CA TYR A 247 -3.05 11.30 -1.27
C TYR A 247 -4.52 11.14 -0.84
N SER A 248 -4.83 10.23 0.10
CA SER A 248 -6.21 10.02 0.55
C SER A 248 -6.71 11.11 1.51
N GLY A 249 -8.02 11.33 1.52
CA GLY A 249 -8.66 12.24 2.45
C GLY A 249 -8.59 11.79 3.93
N LEU A 250 -8.33 10.51 4.20
CA LEU A 250 -8.03 9.98 5.53
C LEU A 250 -6.67 10.50 6.03
N VAL A 251 -5.66 10.47 5.17
CA VAL A 251 -4.31 10.93 5.48
C VAL A 251 -4.24 12.45 5.52
N ASP A 252 -4.91 13.12 4.57
CA ASP A 252 -5.00 14.58 4.47
C ASP A 252 -3.61 15.24 4.52
N ALA A 253 -2.66 14.67 3.76
CA ALA A 253 -1.30 15.20 3.72
C ALA A 253 -1.29 16.61 3.11
N PRO A 254 -0.48 17.55 3.63
CA PRO A 254 -0.49 18.94 3.17
C PRO A 254 -0.15 19.14 1.68
N TYR A 255 0.49 18.15 1.05
CA TYR A 255 0.82 18.16 -0.38
C TYR A 255 -0.23 17.44 -1.24
N ALA A 256 -1.20 16.75 -0.62
CA ALA A 256 -2.23 16.04 -1.37
C ALA A 256 -3.23 17.02 -1.96
N VAL A 257 -3.42 16.93 -3.27
CA VAL A 257 -4.40 17.72 -4.02
C VAL A 257 -5.35 16.79 -4.76
N PRO A 258 -6.65 17.12 -4.83
CA PRO A 258 -7.59 16.31 -5.59
C PRO A 258 -7.30 16.45 -7.10
N PRO A 259 -7.50 15.36 -7.89
CA PRO A 259 -7.37 15.46 -9.34
C PRO A 259 -8.40 16.42 -9.93
N ASP A 260 -7.96 17.32 -10.84
CA ASP A 260 -8.77 18.39 -11.44
C ASP A 260 -10.07 17.90 -12.10
N LYS A 261 -10.05 16.69 -12.66
CA LYS A 261 -11.22 16.07 -13.32
C LYS A 261 -12.47 15.97 -12.44
N TYR A 262 -12.32 15.97 -11.11
CA TYR A 262 -13.45 15.87 -10.18
C TYR A 262 -14.01 17.22 -9.73
N LYS A 263 -13.32 18.35 -10.05
CA LYS A 263 -13.73 19.71 -9.68
C LYS A 263 -14.15 19.84 -8.20
N ILE A 264 -13.41 19.19 -7.30
CA ILE A 264 -13.63 19.23 -5.85
C ILE A 264 -12.52 20.03 -5.16
N GLY A 265 -12.87 20.84 -4.17
CA GLY A 265 -11.91 21.74 -3.50
C GLY A 265 -11.08 21.10 -2.39
N SER A 266 -11.20 19.80 -2.12
CA SER A 266 -10.47 19.14 -1.02
C SER A 266 -10.36 17.63 -1.26
N VAL A 267 -9.20 17.05 -0.95
CA VAL A 267 -8.99 15.58 -0.95
C VAL A 267 -9.89 14.84 0.04
N ARG A 268 -10.46 15.55 1.03
CA ARG A 268 -11.38 14.95 2.00
C ARG A 268 -12.78 14.67 1.44
N LYS A 269 -13.10 15.16 0.24
CA LYS A 269 -14.35 14.81 -0.45
C LYS A 269 -14.21 13.44 -1.10
N ARG A 270 -15.24 12.61 -0.90
CA ARG A 270 -15.31 11.26 -1.47
C ARG A 270 -15.99 11.29 -2.83
N VAL A 271 -15.43 10.55 -3.78
CA VAL A 271 -16.07 10.24 -5.06
C VAL A 271 -15.92 8.74 -5.29
N TYR A 272 -17.04 8.04 -5.49
CA TYR A 272 -16.99 6.62 -5.79
C TYR A 272 -16.58 6.40 -7.26
N GLN A 273 -15.61 5.51 -7.48
CA GLN A 273 -15.06 5.20 -8.80
C GLN A 273 -15.17 3.70 -9.15
N GLY A 274 -16.04 2.98 -8.45
CA GLY A 274 -16.31 1.57 -8.75
C GLY A 274 -17.10 1.44 -10.06
N TYR A 275 -16.97 0.30 -10.73
CA TYR A 275 -17.64 0.03 -12.00
C TYR A 275 -19.08 -0.42 -11.77
N CYS A 276 -20.04 0.16 -12.52
CA CYS A 276 -21.47 -0.16 -12.41
C CYS A 276 -21.76 -1.67 -12.62
N ARG A 277 -20.98 -2.32 -13.48
CA ARG A 277 -21.06 -3.76 -13.70
C ARG A 277 -20.72 -4.62 -12.46
N HIS A 278 -20.07 -4.06 -11.45
CA HIS A 278 -19.70 -4.71 -10.19
C HIS A 278 -20.55 -4.20 -9.00
N ASN A 279 -21.70 -3.57 -9.26
CA ASN A 279 -22.54 -3.03 -8.17
C ASN A 279 -23.09 -4.12 -7.25
N GLY A 280 -23.36 -5.33 -7.77
CA GLY A 280 -23.77 -6.46 -6.93
C GLY A 280 -22.71 -6.84 -5.91
N GLU A 281 -21.46 -6.94 -6.35
CA GLU A 281 -20.31 -7.24 -5.49
C GLU A 281 -19.98 -6.07 -4.55
N ALA A 282 -20.26 -4.82 -4.96
CA ALA A 282 -20.09 -3.66 -4.10
C ALA A 282 -21.12 -3.64 -2.95
N MET A 283 -22.36 -4.10 -3.18
CA MET A 283 -23.34 -4.31 -2.12
C MET A 283 -22.89 -5.38 -1.10
N ALA A 284 -22.36 -6.50 -1.60
CA ALA A 284 -21.80 -7.55 -0.73
C ALA A 284 -20.59 -7.02 0.06
N ALA A 285 -19.68 -6.29 -0.60
CA ALA A 285 -18.56 -5.65 0.07
C ALA A 285 -19.00 -4.66 1.15
N ALA A 286 -20.06 -3.86 0.93
CA ALA A 286 -20.59 -2.94 1.94
C ALA A 286 -21.02 -3.66 3.22
N ALA A 287 -21.60 -4.85 3.12
CA ALA A 287 -21.94 -5.68 4.28
C ALA A 287 -20.65 -6.14 5.03
N GLU A 288 -19.60 -6.54 4.30
CA GLU A 288 -18.31 -6.91 4.89
C GLU A 288 -17.68 -5.72 5.64
N PHE A 289 -17.72 -4.51 5.04
CA PHE A 289 -17.19 -3.30 5.66
C PHE A 289 -17.98 -2.90 6.90
N ARG A 290 -19.33 -3.01 6.89
CA ARG A 290 -20.15 -2.78 8.09
C ARG A 290 -19.75 -3.73 9.22
N ALA A 291 -19.59 -5.01 8.92
CA ALA A 291 -19.18 -6.03 9.89
C ALA A 291 -17.76 -5.79 10.45
N ALA A 292 -16.84 -5.28 9.63
CA ALA A 292 -15.46 -4.98 10.03
C ALA A 292 -15.31 -3.70 10.86
N ARG A 293 -16.37 -2.85 10.96
CA ARG A 293 -16.30 -1.54 11.62
C ARG A 293 -15.72 -1.58 13.03
N PRO A 294 -16.13 -2.48 13.95
CA PRO A 294 -15.57 -2.51 15.31
C PRO A 294 -14.06 -2.79 15.30
N SER A 295 -13.61 -3.69 14.44
CA SER A 295 -12.17 -4.02 14.30
C SER A 295 -11.37 -2.87 13.73
N VAL A 296 -11.93 -2.13 12.75
CA VAL A 296 -11.32 -0.92 12.19
C VAL A 296 -11.19 0.15 13.27
N GLU A 297 -12.22 0.43 14.04
CA GLU A 297 -12.19 1.45 15.10
C GLU A 297 -11.19 1.06 16.21
N ALA A 298 -11.18 -0.20 16.64
CA ALA A 298 -10.25 -0.70 17.66
C ALA A 298 -8.77 -0.63 17.22
N MET A 299 -8.49 -0.90 15.96
CA MET A 299 -7.13 -0.88 15.38
C MET A 299 -6.46 0.49 15.55
N PHE A 300 -7.20 1.60 15.43
CA PHE A 300 -6.64 2.95 15.64
C PHE A 300 -6.12 3.17 17.06
N GLY A 301 -6.69 2.51 18.06
CA GLY A 301 -6.21 2.53 19.44
C GLY A 301 -4.90 1.78 19.66
N GLN A 302 -4.54 0.90 18.72
CA GLN A 302 -3.35 0.04 18.81
C GLN A 302 -2.14 0.59 18.05
N ILE A 303 -2.28 1.73 17.33
CA ILE A 303 -1.19 2.34 16.57
C ILE A 303 -0.35 3.21 17.50
N PRO A 304 0.90 2.83 17.84
CA PRO A 304 1.75 3.62 18.72
C PRO A 304 2.06 5.00 18.12
N GLY A 305 2.13 6.01 18.98
CA GLY A 305 2.48 7.37 18.57
C GLY A 305 1.36 8.12 17.85
N MET A 306 0.21 7.50 17.61
CA MET A 306 -0.95 8.22 17.08
C MET A 306 -1.58 9.09 18.17
N GLU A 307 -1.57 10.40 17.93
CA GLU A 307 -2.12 11.38 18.88
C GLU A 307 -3.64 11.23 19.02
N PRO A 308 -4.23 11.48 20.22
CA PRO A 308 -5.67 11.39 20.44
C PRO A 308 -6.50 12.24 19.46
N ARG A 309 -6.01 13.44 19.10
CA ARG A 309 -6.66 14.32 18.13
C ARG A 309 -6.67 13.71 16.73
N THR A 310 -5.54 13.14 16.28
CA THR A 310 -5.41 12.47 14.99
C THR A 310 -6.34 11.27 14.91
N ARG A 311 -6.33 10.43 15.94
CA ARG A 311 -7.23 9.27 16.04
C ARG A 311 -8.70 9.69 15.97
N LYS A 312 -9.10 10.68 16.77
CA LYS A 312 -10.47 11.19 16.74
C LYS A 312 -10.86 11.71 15.35
N GLY A 313 -9.99 12.52 14.72
CA GLY A 313 -10.24 13.05 13.38
C GLY A 313 -10.38 11.97 12.31
N ALA A 314 -9.58 10.89 12.40
CA ALA A 314 -9.69 9.73 11.53
C ALA A 314 -11.01 8.98 11.72
N LEU A 315 -11.38 8.70 12.96
CA LEU A 315 -12.65 8.01 13.29
C LEU A 315 -13.88 8.83 12.88
N ASP A 316 -13.87 10.15 13.11
CA ASP A 316 -14.93 11.07 12.66
C ASP A 316 -15.03 11.09 11.11
N TYR A 317 -13.89 11.03 10.42
CA TYR A 317 -13.87 10.93 8.96
C TYR A 317 -14.48 9.60 8.48
N LEU A 318 -14.10 8.49 9.09
CA LEU A 318 -14.60 7.16 8.73
C LEU A 318 -16.08 6.97 9.11
N ALA A 319 -16.55 7.61 10.17
CA ALA A 319 -17.96 7.55 10.58
C ALA A 319 -18.91 8.02 9.46
N ARG A 320 -18.51 9.03 8.68
CA ARG A 320 -19.29 9.50 7.52
C ARG A 320 -19.40 8.43 6.43
N PHE A 321 -18.33 7.71 6.15
CA PHE A 321 -18.38 6.57 5.23
C PHE A 321 -19.36 5.49 5.73
N TYR A 322 -19.28 5.14 7.00
CA TYR A 322 -20.21 4.16 7.58
C TYR A 322 -21.67 4.62 7.58
N SER A 323 -21.91 5.94 7.64
CA SER A 323 -23.24 6.51 7.40
C SER A 323 -23.70 6.31 5.96
N ASP A 324 -22.80 6.55 4.97
CA ASP A 324 -23.13 6.39 3.54
C ASP A 324 -23.51 4.96 3.18
N ILE A 325 -22.95 3.96 3.87
CA ILE A 325 -23.19 2.53 3.63
C ILE A 325 -24.04 1.87 4.72
N ALA A 326 -24.70 2.63 5.59
CA ALA A 326 -25.42 2.10 6.76
C ALA A 326 -26.50 1.08 6.39
N THR A 327 -27.19 1.30 5.30
CA THR A 327 -28.20 0.40 4.73
C THR A 327 -27.93 0.18 3.24
N ASP A 328 -28.56 -0.86 2.67
CA ASP A 328 -28.47 -1.12 1.23
C ASP A 328 -29.10 0.02 0.43
N ALA A 329 -30.18 0.64 0.92
CA ALA A 329 -30.80 1.79 0.29
C ALA A 329 -29.86 3.02 0.26
N SER A 330 -29.15 3.31 1.37
CA SER A 330 -28.18 4.40 1.41
C SER A 330 -26.97 4.10 0.51
N MET A 331 -26.47 2.86 0.51
CA MET A 331 -25.39 2.45 -0.40
C MET A 331 -25.78 2.69 -1.87
N GLN A 332 -26.98 2.30 -2.28
CA GLN A 332 -27.45 2.52 -3.66
C GLN A 332 -27.60 4.00 -3.99
N SER A 333 -28.26 4.78 -3.12
CA SER A 333 -28.60 6.18 -3.41
C SER A 333 -27.45 7.16 -3.22
N LEU A 334 -26.51 6.91 -2.31
CA LEU A 334 -25.41 7.82 -1.99
C LEU A 334 -24.10 7.44 -2.66
N VAL A 335 -23.80 6.14 -2.81
CA VAL A 335 -22.52 5.64 -3.29
C VAL A 335 -22.63 5.16 -4.74
N LEU A 336 -23.46 4.15 -5.01
CA LEU A 336 -23.47 3.47 -6.31
C LEU A 336 -24.04 4.32 -7.45
N LYS A 337 -24.82 5.37 -7.16
CA LYS A 337 -25.32 6.29 -8.21
C LYS A 337 -24.23 6.97 -9.02
N SER A 338 -23.00 7.04 -8.49
CA SER A 338 -21.84 7.65 -9.15
C SER A 338 -20.86 6.61 -9.72
N CYS A 339 -21.28 5.34 -9.87
CA CYS A 339 -20.45 4.30 -10.46
C CYS A 339 -20.02 4.67 -11.89
N VAL A 340 -18.86 4.12 -12.31
CA VAL A 340 -18.28 4.36 -13.64
C VAL A 340 -18.72 3.24 -14.60
N GLY A 341 -19.16 3.62 -15.81
CA GLY A 341 -19.59 2.71 -16.87
C GLY A 341 -18.44 2.00 -17.61
#